data_bf0fb64d9c6f31a3abd60e029683e707
#
_entry.id   bf0fb64d9c6f31a3abd60e029683e707
#
_cell.length_a   1.000
_cell.length_b   1.000
_cell.length_c   1.000
_cell.angle_alpha   90.00
_cell.angle_beta   90.00
_cell.angle_gamma   90.00
#
_symmetry.space_group_name_H-M   'P 1'
#
loop_
_entity.id
_entity.type
_entity.pdbx_description
1 polymer ?
#
loop_
_entity_poly.entity_id
_entity_poly.type
_entity_poly.pdbx_seq_one_letter_code
_entity_poly.pdbx_strand_id
1 'polypeptide(L)'
;MMEHDIPGTTETVVVVVPFISGEAQSEFLEGELVFNPSDPYAVSMNLEARSGTVTWTFARELLEQGIYSPSGDGDVQVWPCLSGSGDAVVIIELCSPDGTALLQAPSRTVHDFVVRTLEIVPAGEESTHLALDALITKLLSD
;
A
#
# COMPACT_ATOMS: atom_id res chain seq x y z
N MET A 1 18.23 18.26 -17.02
CA MET A 1 18.28 17.86 -16.47
C MET A 1 18.00 17.14 -15.79
N MET A 2 18.38 16.94 -15.54
CA MET A 2 18.20 16.20 -14.94
C MET A 2 17.80 16.09 -13.93
N GLU A 3 17.31 15.85 -13.69
CA GLU A 3 17.04 15.59 -12.72
C GLU A 3 17.44 14.70 -12.13
N HIS A 4 17.85 14.57 -11.82
CA HIS A 4 18.31 13.58 -11.39
C HIS A 4 18.10 13.06 -10.26
N ASP A 5 18.25 12.05 -10.23
CA ASP A 5 17.96 11.43 -8.96
C ASP A 5 19.17 11.56 -8.09
N ILE A 6 19.02 12.27 -7.00
CA ILE A 6 20.05 12.33 -5.99
C ILE A 6 20.03 11.00 -5.25
N PRO A 7 21.17 10.32 -5.12
CA PRO A 7 21.21 9.08 -4.34
C PRO A 7 20.67 9.32 -2.93
N GLY A 8 19.76 8.50 -2.47
CA GLY A 8 19.10 8.64 -1.19
C GLY A 8 17.84 9.45 -1.23
N THR A 9 17.58 10.14 -2.35
CA THR A 9 16.30 10.78 -2.55
C THR A 9 15.34 9.71 -3.00
N THR A 10 14.27 9.57 -2.27
CA THR A 10 13.33 8.51 -2.52
C THR A 10 12.02 9.10 -2.97
N GLU A 11 11.56 8.60 -4.09
CA GLU A 11 10.29 9.04 -4.64
C GLU A 11 9.14 8.29 -3.98
N THR A 12 8.05 9.01 -3.77
CA THR A 12 6.81 8.38 -3.36
C THR A 12 6.32 7.49 -4.51
N VAL A 13 5.95 6.26 -4.19
CA VAL A 13 5.39 5.34 -5.16
C VAL A 13 3.88 5.46 -5.09
N VAL A 14 3.24 5.75 -6.21
CA VAL A 14 1.79 5.82 -6.30
C VAL A 14 1.34 4.90 -7.42
N VAL A 15 0.45 3.97 -7.11
CA VAL A 15 -0.11 3.06 -8.10
C VAL A 15 -1.62 3.16 -8.04
N VAL A 16 -2.24 3.43 -9.18
CA VAL A 16 -3.70 3.46 -9.30
C VAL A 16 -4.21 2.02 -9.33
N VAL A 17 -5.21 1.75 -8.51
CA VAL A 17 -5.74 0.40 -8.36
C VAL A 17 -7.24 0.42 -8.60
N PRO A 18 -7.75 -0.42 -9.52
CA PRO A 18 -9.19 -0.56 -9.71
C PRO A 18 -9.74 -1.53 -8.66
N PHE A 19 -10.27 -0.96 -7.57
CA PHE A 19 -10.86 -1.77 -6.51
C PHE A 19 -12.30 -2.13 -6.86
N ILE A 20 -12.72 -3.30 -6.38
CA ILE A 20 -14.12 -3.71 -6.42
C ILE A 20 -14.57 -3.83 -4.98
N SER A 21 -15.64 -3.14 -4.63
CA SER A 21 -16.18 -3.10 -3.28
C SER A 21 -17.53 -3.79 -3.23
N GLY A 22 -17.83 -4.42 -2.09
CA GLY A 22 -19.11 -5.02 -1.83
C GLY A 22 -19.18 -6.51 -2.12
N GLU A 23 -20.17 -7.15 -1.53
CA GLU A 23 -20.39 -8.58 -1.71
C GLU A 23 -21.58 -8.87 -2.60
N ALA A 24 -22.71 -8.22 -2.31
CA ALA A 24 -23.96 -8.45 -3.04
C ALA A 24 -24.08 -7.59 -4.29
N GLN A 25 -23.58 -6.38 -4.21
CA GLN A 25 -23.56 -5.45 -5.34
C GLN A 25 -22.16 -4.88 -5.44
N SER A 26 -21.41 -5.38 -6.41
CA SER A 26 -20.05 -4.93 -6.63
C SER A 26 -20.03 -3.51 -7.16
N GLU A 27 -19.23 -2.66 -6.56
CA GLU A 27 -19.01 -1.32 -7.03
C GLU A 27 -17.54 -1.15 -7.37
N PHE A 28 -17.27 -0.48 -8.48
CA PHE A 28 -15.91 -0.09 -8.81
C PHE A 28 -15.55 1.14 -8.02
N LEU A 29 -14.42 1.09 -7.34
CA LEU A 29 -13.85 2.23 -6.65
C LEU A 29 -12.50 2.51 -7.23
N GLU A 30 -12.31 3.73 -7.70
CA GLU A 30 -10.98 4.14 -8.10
C GLU A 30 -10.22 4.49 -6.83
N GLY A 31 -9.02 3.95 -6.72
CA GLY A 31 -8.20 4.24 -5.57
C GLY A 31 -6.74 4.15 -5.93
N GLU A 32 -5.90 4.33 -4.93
CA GLU A 32 -4.47 4.24 -5.13
C GLU A 32 -3.79 3.70 -3.89
N LEU A 33 -2.67 3.02 -4.11
CA LEU A 33 -1.76 2.61 -3.05
C LEU A 33 -0.57 3.56 -3.10
N VAL A 34 -0.17 4.05 -1.95
CA VAL A 34 0.88 5.05 -1.84
C VAL A 34 1.93 4.58 -0.84
N PHE A 35 3.18 4.62 -1.24
CA PHE A 35 4.30 4.35 -0.37
C PHE A 35 5.19 5.58 -0.31
N ASN A 36 5.39 6.11 0.89
CA ASN A 36 6.28 7.24 1.13
C ASN A 36 7.53 6.70 1.82
N PRO A 37 8.70 6.79 1.18
CA PRO A 37 9.93 6.27 1.79
C PRO A 37 10.32 6.94 3.09
N SER A 38 9.76 8.11 3.40
CA SER A 38 9.97 8.74 4.70
C SER A 38 9.24 8.01 5.82
N ASP A 39 8.31 7.14 5.46
CA ASP A 39 7.59 6.29 6.41
C ASP A 39 7.56 4.86 5.83
N PRO A 40 8.72 4.19 5.83
CA PRO A 40 8.89 2.93 5.09
C PRO A 40 8.16 1.73 5.66
N TYR A 41 7.66 1.84 6.87
CA TYR A 41 6.90 0.75 7.49
C TYR A 41 5.45 0.72 7.03
N ALA A 42 4.96 1.81 6.46
CA ALA A 42 3.54 1.99 6.19
C ALA A 42 3.22 2.12 4.72
N VAL A 43 1.97 1.81 4.40
CA VAL A 43 1.37 2.01 3.09
C VAL A 43 0.05 2.72 3.33
N SER A 44 -0.28 3.68 2.49
CA SER A 44 -1.58 4.33 2.53
C SER A 44 -2.41 3.90 1.33
N MET A 45 -3.70 3.77 1.57
CA MET A 45 -4.66 3.43 0.54
C MET A 45 -5.69 4.55 0.51
N ASN A 46 -5.77 5.22 -0.62
CA ASN A 46 -6.73 6.31 -0.83
C ASN A 46 -7.86 5.80 -1.69
N LEU A 47 -9.09 5.94 -1.21
CA LEU A 47 -10.27 5.48 -1.90
C LEU A 47 -11.17 6.66 -2.19
N GLU A 48 -11.64 6.75 -3.43
CA GLU A 48 -12.58 7.79 -3.83
C GLU A 48 -14.00 7.31 -3.52
N ALA A 49 -14.61 7.92 -2.53
CA ALA A 49 -15.98 7.62 -2.14
C ALA A 49 -16.87 8.81 -2.48
N ARG A 50 -18.18 8.61 -2.44
CA ARG A 50 -19.13 9.68 -2.73
C ARG A 50 -18.98 10.86 -1.78
N SER A 51 -18.57 10.59 -0.55
CA SER A 51 -18.41 11.62 0.48
C SER A 51 -17.02 12.25 0.47
N GLY A 52 -16.17 11.87 -0.48
CA GLY A 52 -14.80 12.37 -0.57
C GLY A 52 -13.80 11.25 -0.52
N THR A 53 -12.53 11.62 -0.40
CA THR A 53 -11.45 10.65 -0.34
C THR A 53 -11.30 10.12 1.08
N VAL A 54 -11.23 8.79 1.20
CA VAL A 54 -10.98 8.11 2.48
C VAL A 54 -9.60 7.51 2.42
N THR A 55 -8.79 7.75 3.45
CA THR A 55 -7.43 7.23 3.52
C THR A 55 -7.30 6.23 4.66
N TRP A 56 -6.77 5.05 4.34
CA TRP A 56 -6.40 4.03 5.31
C TRP A 56 -4.89 3.85 5.27
N THR A 57 -4.28 3.82 6.45
CA THR A 57 -2.83 3.59 6.55
C THR A 57 -2.61 2.34 7.38
N PHE A 58 -1.77 1.45 6.86
CA PHE A 58 -1.48 0.20 7.53
C PHE A 58 -0.06 -0.26 7.20
N ALA A 59 0.41 -1.31 7.88
CA ALA A 59 1.78 -1.77 7.72
C ALA A 59 2.03 -2.32 6.32
N ARG A 60 3.15 -1.94 5.73
CA ARG A 60 3.58 -2.48 4.44
C ARG A 60 3.66 -4.01 4.48
N GLU A 61 4.10 -4.54 5.62
CA GLU A 61 4.22 -5.98 5.81
C GLU A 61 2.90 -6.74 5.59
N LEU A 62 1.77 -6.10 5.89
CA LEU A 62 0.47 -6.73 5.65
C LEU A 62 0.25 -7.03 4.17
N LEU A 63 0.63 -6.12 3.29
CA LEU A 63 0.53 -6.37 1.85
C LEU A 63 1.55 -7.40 1.41
N GLU A 64 2.80 -7.29 1.89
CA GLU A 64 3.84 -8.24 1.52
C GLU A 64 3.41 -9.67 1.80
N GLN A 65 2.84 -9.91 2.96
CA GLN A 65 2.41 -11.24 3.37
C GLN A 65 1.05 -11.59 2.80
N GLY A 66 0.13 -10.64 2.78
CA GLY A 66 -1.25 -10.88 2.38
C GLY A 66 -1.43 -11.28 0.93
N ILE A 67 -0.47 -10.99 0.06
CA ILE A 67 -0.51 -11.44 -1.32
C ILE A 67 -0.38 -12.96 -1.40
N TYR A 68 0.30 -13.56 -0.44
CA TYR A 68 0.61 -15.00 -0.45
C TYR A 68 -0.18 -15.81 0.56
N SER A 69 -0.51 -15.21 1.70
CA SER A 69 -1.22 -15.91 2.76
C SER A 69 -1.96 -14.89 3.63
N PRO A 70 -3.04 -15.32 4.31
CA PRO A 70 -3.80 -14.39 5.15
C PRO A 70 -2.91 -13.70 6.18
N SER A 71 -3.06 -12.39 6.28
CA SER A 71 -2.31 -11.56 7.20
C SER A 71 -3.23 -10.49 7.75
N GLY A 72 -3.09 -10.14 9.01
CA GLY A 72 -3.96 -9.16 9.61
C GLY A 72 -3.33 -8.47 10.79
N ASP A 73 -3.76 -7.24 11.01
CA ASP A 73 -3.32 -6.44 12.15
C ASP A 73 -4.43 -5.46 12.48
N GLY A 74 -5.14 -5.71 13.58
CA GLY A 74 -6.20 -4.84 14.03
C GLY A 74 -7.35 -4.77 13.04
N ASP A 75 -7.59 -3.60 12.52
CA ASP A 75 -8.73 -3.31 11.67
C ASP A 75 -8.54 -3.67 10.21
N VAL A 76 -7.36 -4.13 9.83
CA VAL A 76 -7.04 -4.45 8.43
C VAL A 76 -6.63 -5.91 8.32
N GLN A 77 -7.29 -6.64 7.41
CA GLN A 77 -6.96 -8.01 7.08
C GLN A 77 -6.73 -8.09 5.58
N VAL A 78 -5.73 -8.87 5.16
CA VAL A 78 -5.38 -9.02 3.74
C VAL A 78 -5.15 -10.48 3.44
N TRP A 79 -5.78 -10.99 2.39
CA TRP A 79 -5.57 -12.39 1.99
C TRP A 79 -5.73 -12.58 0.49
N PRO A 80 -5.07 -13.63 -0.07
CA PRO A 80 -5.23 -13.94 -1.48
C PRO A 80 -6.53 -14.70 -1.72
N CYS A 81 -7.09 -14.51 -2.89
CA CYS A 81 -8.34 -15.16 -3.25
C CYS A 81 -8.43 -15.29 -4.77
N LEU A 82 -9.39 -16.05 -5.23
CA LEU A 82 -9.75 -16.10 -6.64
C LEU A 82 -11.07 -15.36 -6.79
N SER A 83 -11.17 -14.53 -7.84
CA SER A 83 -12.41 -13.85 -8.15
C SER A 83 -13.43 -14.85 -8.71
N GLY A 84 -14.67 -14.40 -8.87
CA GLY A 84 -15.70 -15.24 -9.48
C GLY A 84 -15.36 -15.71 -10.89
N SER A 85 -14.49 -14.99 -11.59
CA SER A 85 -14.02 -15.37 -12.93
C SER A 85 -12.72 -16.17 -12.89
N GLY A 86 -12.19 -16.48 -11.70
CA GLY A 86 -11.00 -17.29 -11.57
C GLY A 86 -9.68 -16.54 -11.59
N ASP A 87 -9.72 -15.21 -11.57
CA ASP A 87 -8.51 -14.40 -11.56
C ASP A 87 -7.95 -14.27 -10.15
N ALA A 88 -6.62 -14.18 -10.05
CA ALA A 88 -5.98 -13.98 -8.76
C ALA A 88 -6.22 -12.56 -8.27
N VAL A 89 -6.72 -12.43 -7.06
CA VAL A 89 -7.01 -11.13 -6.46
C VAL A 89 -6.52 -11.13 -5.00
N VAL A 90 -6.41 -9.93 -4.47
CA VAL A 90 -6.11 -9.72 -3.05
C VAL A 90 -7.35 -9.08 -2.44
N ILE A 91 -7.79 -9.65 -1.33
CA ILE A 91 -8.92 -9.09 -0.59
C ILE A 91 -8.35 -8.27 0.56
N ILE A 92 -8.86 -7.07 0.72
CA ILE A 92 -8.51 -6.19 1.84
C ILE A 92 -9.78 -5.92 2.61
N GLU A 93 -9.82 -6.37 3.85
CA GLU A 93 -10.97 -6.15 4.73
C GLU A 93 -10.63 -5.01 5.68
N LEU A 94 -11.52 -4.03 5.74
CA LEU A 94 -11.39 -2.87 6.59
C LEU A 94 -12.52 -2.87 7.60
N CYS A 95 -12.18 -2.88 8.88
CA CYS A 95 -13.16 -2.87 9.96
C CYS A 95 -13.14 -1.52 10.67
N SER A 96 -14.32 -0.97 10.90
CA SER A 96 -14.47 0.25 11.68
C SER A 96 -15.69 0.09 12.58
N PRO A 97 -15.87 1.00 13.58
CA PRO A 97 -17.08 0.93 14.40
C PRO A 97 -18.38 1.01 13.60
N ASP A 98 -18.31 1.62 12.40
CA ASP A 98 -19.50 1.79 11.56
C ASP A 98 -19.76 0.61 10.64
N GLY A 99 -18.86 -0.37 10.59
CA GLY A 99 -19.06 -1.56 9.78
C GLY A 99 -17.77 -2.08 9.16
N THR A 100 -17.95 -3.02 8.25
CA THR A 100 -16.86 -3.70 7.57
C THR A 100 -16.96 -3.48 6.08
N ALA A 101 -15.84 -3.19 5.43
CA ALA A 101 -15.76 -3.09 3.97
C ALA A 101 -14.80 -4.15 3.45
N LEU A 102 -15.18 -4.77 2.33
CA LEU A 102 -14.32 -5.71 1.63
C LEU A 102 -13.95 -5.11 0.29
N LEU A 103 -12.66 -5.05 0.02
CA LEU A 103 -12.14 -4.56 -1.25
C LEU A 103 -11.40 -5.66 -1.95
N GLN A 104 -11.56 -5.73 -3.25
CA GLN A 104 -10.86 -6.68 -4.09
C GLN A 104 -9.97 -5.91 -5.06
N ALA A 105 -8.72 -6.32 -5.16
CA ALA A 105 -7.76 -5.71 -6.07
C ALA A 105 -7.06 -6.78 -6.88
N PRO A 106 -6.65 -6.47 -8.13
CA PRO A 106 -5.89 -7.44 -8.91
C PRO A 106 -4.57 -7.78 -8.20
N SER A 107 -4.29 -9.05 -8.05
CA SER A 107 -3.10 -9.50 -7.33
C SER A 107 -1.82 -8.96 -7.98
N ARG A 108 -1.76 -8.94 -9.31
CA ARG A 108 -0.58 -8.46 -10.02
C ARG A 108 -0.31 -6.99 -9.71
N THR A 109 -1.36 -6.16 -9.70
CA THR A 109 -1.21 -4.73 -9.43
C THR A 109 -0.65 -4.50 -8.03
N VAL A 110 -1.19 -5.22 -7.04
CA VAL A 110 -0.71 -5.09 -5.66
C VAL A 110 0.72 -5.62 -5.54
N HIS A 111 1.00 -6.76 -6.17
CA HIS A 111 2.33 -7.35 -6.16
C HIS A 111 3.37 -6.40 -6.75
N ASP A 112 3.07 -5.81 -7.91
CA ASP A 112 4.01 -4.91 -8.57
C ASP A 112 4.26 -3.66 -7.71
N PHE A 113 3.22 -3.17 -7.03
CA PHE A 113 3.39 -2.06 -6.10
C PHE A 113 4.34 -2.46 -4.97
N VAL A 114 4.11 -3.60 -4.34
CA VAL A 114 4.95 -4.07 -3.23
C VAL A 114 6.40 -4.22 -3.69
N VAL A 115 6.62 -4.82 -4.85
CA VAL A 115 7.98 -4.99 -5.39
C VAL A 115 8.68 -3.65 -5.54
N ARG A 116 7.97 -2.65 -6.07
CA ARG A 116 8.56 -1.31 -6.23
C ARG A 116 8.93 -0.70 -4.89
N THR A 117 8.10 -0.87 -3.86
CA THR A 117 8.43 -0.34 -2.54
C THR A 117 9.64 -1.04 -1.94
N LEU A 118 9.78 -2.33 -2.17
CA LEU A 118 10.91 -3.12 -1.65
C LEU A 118 12.21 -2.81 -2.37
N GLU A 119 12.13 -2.36 -3.61
CA GLU A 119 13.32 -1.92 -4.34
C GLU A 119 13.87 -0.62 -3.76
N ILE A 120 13.00 0.22 -3.22
CA ILE A 120 13.40 1.50 -2.63
C ILE A 120 13.90 1.28 -1.19
N VAL A 121 13.11 0.57 -0.38
CA VAL A 121 13.48 0.26 1.00
C VAL A 121 13.24 -1.23 1.22
N PRO A 122 14.28 -2.06 1.16
CA PRO A 122 14.12 -3.51 1.37
C PRO A 122 13.54 -3.83 2.75
N ALA A 123 12.84 -4.96 2.81
CA ALA A 123 12.28 -5.43 4.07
C ALA A 123 13.40 -5.67 5.08
N GLY A 124 13.20 -5.22 6.30
CA GLY A 124 14.20 -5.34 7.35
C GLY A 124 15.21 -4.22 7.37
N GLU A 125 15.21 -3.34 6.37
CA GLU A 125 16.13 -2.22 6.30
C GLU A 125 15.47 -0.86 6.52
N GLU A 126 14.24 -0.85 6.98
CA GLU A 126 13.50 0.38 7.20
C GLU A 126 14.20 1.29 8.20
N SER A 127 14.69 0.74 9.30
CA SER A 127 15.40 1.51 10.33
C SER A 127 16.68 2.11 9.80
N THR A 128 17.43 1.33 9.02
CA THR A 128 18.68 1.80 8.41
C THR A 128 18.40 2.94 7.44
N HIS A 129 17.36 2.80 6.64
CA HIS A 129 16.94 3.84 5.71
C HIS A 129 16.61 5.15 6.44
N LEU A 130 15.83 5.05 7.52
CA LEU A 130 15.45 6.23 8.31
C LEU A 130 16.66 6.88 8.96
N ALA A 131 17.62 6.08 9.44
CA ALA A 131 18.83 6.60 10.05
C ALA A 131 19.69 7.37 9.04
N LEU A 132 19.83 6.84 7.83
CA LEU A 132 20.58 7.51 6.77
C LEU A 132 19.87 8.78 6.32
N ASP A 133 18.55 8.72 6.19
CA ASP A 133 17.76 9.87 5.79
C ASP A 133 17.89 11.01 6.82
N ALA A 134 17.83 10.68 8.10
CA ALA A 134 17.99 11.65 9.17
C ALA A 134 19.39 12.25 9.17
N LEU A 135 20.41 11.42 8.93
CA LEU A 135 21.79 11.91 8.86
C LEU A 135 21.98 12.86 7.69
N ILE A 136 21.45 12.52 6.53
CA ILE A 136 21.54 13.37 5.34
C ILE A 136 20.85 14.70 5.60
N THR A 137 19.66 14.67 6.19
CA THR A 137 18.91 15.87 6.52
C THR A 137 19.73 16.76 7.47
N LYS A 138 20.34 16.17 8.48
CA LYS A 138 21.15 16.90 9.45
C LYS A 138 22.38 17.53 8.78
N LEU A 139 23.05 16.80 7.89
CA LEU A 139 24.21 17.31 7.19
C LEU A 139 23.86 18.45 6.25
N LEU A 140 22.69 18.39 5.63
CA LEU A 140 22.28 19.43 4.69
C LEU A 140 21.71 20.68 5.36
N SER A 141 21.31 20.58 6.62
CA SER A 141 20.70 21.70 7.31
C SER A 141 21.72 22.60 8.02
N ASP A 142 22.99 22.24 8.01
CA ASP A 142 24.06 23.06 8.62
C ASP A 142 24.68 24.02 7.60
#